data_c3a1351ab43bd65b85cf83580efef286
#
_entry.id   c3a1351ab43bd65b85cf83580efef286
#
_cell.length_a   1.000
_cell.length_b   1.000
_cell.length_c   1.000
_cell.angle_alpha   90.00
_cell.angle_beta   90.00
_cell.angle_gamma   90.00
#
_symmetry.space_group_name_H-M   'P 1'
#
loop_
_entity.id
_entity.type
_entity.pdbx_description
1 polymer ?
#
loop_
_entity_poly.entity_id
_entity_poly.type
_entity_poly.pdbx_seq_one_letter_code
_entity_poly.pdbx_strand_id
1 'polypeptide(L)'
;SVSGNTRTNDHVVLRELRTRPGQLFSRNDIIRSTRELSQLKYFNAETINPVPQPNPQEGTVDIEYQVEETSSDQIELSGGWGYGRLIGTLGLSFNNFSTSRIFDKEAWRPIPTGDGQKLNLKVQSYGKGYLSYSASFTEPWLGGSKPNSLTVSYYHSLFGNAFTSSASDYSFQIDGFSIALGKRLKWPDDFFTLRQS
;
A
#
# COMPACT_ATOMS: atom_id res chain seq x y z
N SER A 1 -4.50 -21.15 -9.45
CA SER A 1 -5.63 -20.21 -9.57
C SER A 1 -5.86 -19.48 -8.24
N VAL A 2 -6.66 -18.39 -8.30
CA VAL A 2 -7.08 -17.59 -7.14
C VAL A 2 -8.58 -17.43 -7.20
N SER A 3 -9.25 -17.41 -6.06
CA SER A 3 -10.70 -17.16 -5.96
C SER A 3 -11.02 -16.32 -4.71
N GLY A 4 -12.12 -15.56 -4.77
CA GLY A 4 -12.58 -14.69 -3.68
C GLY A 4 -12.10 -13.25 -3.77
N ASN A 5 -11.20 -12.92 -4.69
CA ASN A 5 -10.71 -11.57 -4.97
C ASN A 5 -11.67 -10.82 -5.91
N THR A 6 -12.63 -10.10 -5.35
CA THR A 6 -13.64 -9.38 -6.13
C THR A 6 -13.23 -7.97 -6.56
N ARG A 7 -12.30 -7.36 -5.85
CA ARG A 7 -11.78 -5.99 -6.08
C ARG A 7 -10.34 -6.00 -6.57
N THR A 8 -9.54 -6.93 -6.03
CA THR A 8 -8.12 -7.05 -6.33
C THR A 8 -7.93 -7.88 -7.59
N ASN A 9 -7.13 -7.40 -8.51
CA ASN A 9 -6.83 -8.13 -9.74
C ASN A 9 -6.01 -9.39 -9.46
N ASP A 10 -6.26 -10.48 -10.18
CA ASP A 10 -5.56 -11.78 -10.02
C ASP A 10 -4.05 -11.65 -10.05
N HIS A 11 -3.52 -10.81 -10.95
CA HIS A 11 -2.06 -10.62 -11.10
C HIS A 11 -1.41 -10.09 -9.82
N VAL A 12 -2.16 -9.32 -8.99
CA VAL A 12 -1.66 -8.80 -7.72
C VAL A 12 -1.46 -9.92 -6.70
N VAL A 13 -2.36 -10.89 -6.69
CA VAL A 13 -2.24 -12.07 -5.83
C VAL A 13 -1.16 -13.01 -6.37
N LEU A 14 -1.23 -13.33 -7.67
CA LEU A 14 -0.33 -14.30 -8.30
C LEU A 14 1.15 -13.90 -8.24
N ARG A 15 1.46 -12.59 -8.32
CA ARG A 15 2.84 -12.10 -8.24
C ARG A 15 3.49 -12.30 -6.86
N GLU A 16 2.69 -12.38 -5.80
CA GLU A 16 3.18 -12.60 -4.43
C GLU A 16 3.37 -14.09 -4.11
N LEU A 17 2.80 -14.99 -4.92
CA LEU A 17 2.93 -16.42 -4.70
C LEU A 17 4.36 -16.92 -4.99
N ARG A 18 4.83 -17.83 -4.14
CA ARG A 18 6.08 -18.57 -4.32
C ARG A 18 5.88 -19.82 -5.18
N THR A 19 4.67 -20.37 -5.19
CA THR A 19 4.28 -21.47 -6.05
C THR A 19 4.08 -20.99 -7.49
N ARG A 20 4.79 -21.60 -8.44
CA ARG A 20 4.69 -21.23 -9.85
C ARG A 20 4.31 -22.46 -10.69
N PRO A 21 3.56 -22.26 -11.80
CA PRO A 21 3.26 -23.37 -12.72
C PRO A 21 4.54 -24.07 -13.20
N GLY A 22 4.48 -25.40 -13.28
CA GLY A 22 5.60 -26.22 -13.74
C GLY A 22 6.72 -26.49 -12.73
N GLN A 23 6.60 -25.99 -11.51
CA GLN A 23 7.54 -26.30 -10.41
C GLN A 23 7.12 -27.56 -9.66
N LEU A 24 8.09 -28.18 -8.98
CA LEU A 24 7.81 -29.28 -8.05
C LEU A 24 6.92 -28.78 -6.91
N PHE A 25 5.97 -29.62 -6.51
CA PHE A 25 5.11 -29.34 -5.35
C PHE A 25 5.93 -29.15 -4.09
N SER A 26 5.76 -28.02 -3.42
CA SER A 26 6.47 -27.67 -2.21
C SER A 26 5.50 -27.12 -1.15
N ARG A 27 5.35 -27.85 -0.05
CA ARG A 27 4.54 -27.40 1.09
C ARG A 27 5.10 -26.10 1.71
N ASN A 28 6.43 -25.96 1.70
CA ASN A 28 7.07 -24.75 2.22
C ASN A 28 6.70 -23.51 1.39
N ASP A 29 6.63 -23.65 0.06
CA ASP A 29 6.27 -22.53 -0.80
C ASP A 29 4.80 -22.16 -0.65
N ILE A 30 3.92 -23.11 -0.36
CA ILE A 30 2.51 -22.84 -0.02
C ILE A 30 2.44 -22.04 1.28
N ILE A 31 3.13 -22.45 2.33
CA ILE A 31 3.15 -21.76 3.62
C ILE A 31 3.72 -20.34 3.46
N ARG A 32 4.79 -20.19 2.69
CA ARG A 32 5.38 -18.87 2.40
C ARG A 32 4.42 -18.00 1.61
N SER A 33 3.75 -18.54 0.59
CA SER A 33 2.75 -17.83 -0.20
C SER A 33 1.59 -17.33 0.68
N THR A 34 1.07 -18.18 1.54
CA THR A 34 0.01 -17.79 2.50
C THR A 34 0.47 -16.65 3.42
N ARG A 35 1.70 -16.71 3.91
CA ARG A 35 2.27 -15.63 4.73
C ARG A 35 2.45 -14.33 3.94
N GLU A 36 2.93 -14.39 2.70
CA GLU A 36 3.08 -13.20 1.85
C GLU A 36 1.72 -12.56 1.57
N LEU A 37 0.70 -13.37 1.26
CA LEU A 37 -0.67 -12.88 1.07
C LEU A 37 -1.25 -12.23 2.33
N SER A 38 -1.00 -12.80 3.51
CA SER A 38 -1.48 -12.24 4.78
C SER A 38 -0.85 -10.87 5.11
N GLN A 39 0.34 -10.60 4.60
CA GLN A 39 1.03 -9.32 4.80
C GLN A 39 0.48 -8.18 3.91
N LEU A 40 -0.28 -8.50 2.87
CA LEU A 40 -0.85 -7.51 1.96
C LEU A 40 -1.93 -6.63 2.62
N LYS A 41 -2.49 -7.07 3.75
CA LYS A 41 -3.49 -6.37 4.58
C LYS A 41 -4.85 -6.15 3.92
N TYR A 42 -5.04 -6.44 2.65
CA TYR A 42 -6.34 -6.38 1.99
C TYR A 42 -6.99 -7.75 1.82
N PHE A 43 -6.41 -8.78 2.43
CA PHE A 43 -7.00 -10.09 2.63
C PHE A 43 -7.08 -10.42 4.13
N ASN A 44 -8.14 -11.10 4.50
CA ASN A 44 -8.29 -11.64 5.86
C ASN A 44 -7.31 -12.79 6.04
N ALA A 45 -6.31 -12.61 6.91
CA ALA A 45 -5.24 -13.58 7.11
C ALA A 45 -5.73 -14.95 7.63
N GLU A 46 -6.88 -14.97 8.31
CA GLU A 46 -7.44 -16.19 8.90
C GLU A 46 -8.20 -17.05 7.87
N THR A 47 -8.66 -16.43 6.78
CA THR A 47 -9.46 -17.12 5.75
C THR A 47 -8.67 -17.53 4.52
N ILE A 48 -7.37 -17.16 4.42
CA ILE A 48 -6.51 -17.58 3.31
C ILE A 48 -6.33 -19.09 3.35
N ASN A 49 -6.93 -19.78 2.38
CA ASN A 49 -6.96 -21.24 2.33
C ASN A 49 -6.38 -21.76 0.99
N PRO A 50 -5.16 -22.29 0.98
CA PRO A 50 -4.61 -22.98 -0.20
C PRO A 50 -5.24 -24.38 -0.30
N VAL A 51 -5.92 -24.66 -1.41
CA VAL A 51 -6.55 -25.94 -1.70
C VAL A 51 -5.77 -26.66 -2.79
N PRO A 52 -4.95 -27.65 -2.45
CA PRO A 52 -4.29 -28.51 -3.45
C PRO A 52 -5.28 -29.49 -4.08
N GLN A 53 -5.32 -29.55 -5.39
CA GLN A 53 -6.14 -30.46 -6.18
C GLN A 53 -5.23 -31.38 -6.97
N PRO A 54 -4.98 -32.62 -6.52
CA PRO A 54 -4.14 -33.57 -7.24
C PRO A 54 -4.81 -34.06 -8.53
N ASN A 55 -4.05 -34.07 -9.62
CA ASN A 55 -4.46 -34.72 -10.89
C ASN A 55 -3.57 -35.97 -11.11
N PRO A 56 -4.04 -37.15 -10.71
CA PRO A 56 -3.25 -38.39 -10.82
C PRO A 56 -2.96 -38.81 -12.27
N GLN A 57 -3.78 -38.36 -13.23
CA GLN A 57 -3.60 -38.73 -14.66
C GLN A 57 -2.40 -38.02 -15.27
N GLU A 58 -2.15 -36.78 -14.87
CA GLU A 58 -1.05 -35.95 -15.35
C GLU A 58 0.15 -35.90 -14.38
N GLY A 59 -0.02 -36.46 -13.18
CA GLY A 59 1.01 -36.39 -12.12
C GLY A 59 1.24 -34.95 -11.62
N THR A 60 0.25 -34.08 -11.74
CA THR A 60 0.31 -32.68 -11.35
C THR A 60 -0.56 -32.39 -10.14
N VAL A 61 -0.33 -31.23 -9.52
CA VAL A 61 -1.18 -30.71 -8.44
C VAL A 61 -1.52 -29.25 -8.76
N ASP A 62 -2.80 -28.98 -8.96
CA ASP A 62 -3.28 -27.63 -9.07
C ASP A 62 -3.53 -27.03 -7.67
N ILE A 63 -3.12 -25.80 -7.48
CA ILE A 63 -3.33 -25.12 -6.20
C ILE A 63 -4.26 -23.92 -6.42
N GLU A 64 -5.39 -23.95 -5.73
CA GLU A 64 -6.32 -22.82 -5.66
C GLU A 64 -6.10 -22.08 -4.34
N TYR A 65 -5.80 -20.79 -4.41
CA TYR A 65 -5.74 -19.92 -3.24
C TYR A 65 -7.08 -19.21 -3.07
N GLN A 66 -7.84 -19.65 -2.09
CA GLN A 66 -9.10 -19.02 -1.70
C GLN A 66 -8.78 -17.88 -0.73
N VAL A 67 -9.25 -16.68 -1.05
CA VAL A 67 -9.01 -15.49 -0.26
C VAL A 67 -10.33 -14.76 0.02
N GLU A 68 -10.39 -14.04 1.11
CA GLU A 68 -11.50 -13.15 1.43
C GLU A 68 -10.96 -11.73 1.57
N GLU A 69 -11.51 -10.80 0.79
CA GLU A 69 -11.08 -9.41 0.83
C GLU A 69 -11.60 -8.69 2.06
N THR A 70 -10.73 -7.94 2.70
CA THR A 70 -11.07 -7.05 3.81
C THR A 70 -10.70 -5.60 3.48
N SER A 71 -11.35 -4.65 4.13
CA SER A 71 -10.98 -3.24 3.97
C SER A 71 -9.65 -2.99 4.67
N SER A 72 -8.69 -2.47 3.92
CA SER A 72 -7.38 -2.09 4.43
C SER A 72 -7.17 -0.58 4.45
N ASP A 73 -8.19 0.17 4.05
CA ASP A 73 -8.14 1.62 4.05
C ASP A 73 -8.23 2.13 5.48
N GLN A 74 -7.41 3.13 5.78
CA GLN A 74 -7.29 3.68 7.12
C GLN A 74 -7.54 5.18 7.09
N ILE A 75 -8.30 5.64 8.06
CA ILE A 75 -8.52 7.06 8.32
C ILE A 75 -7.92 7.36 9.69
N GLU A 76 -6.93 8.23 9.73
CA GLU A 76 -6.37 8.79 10.94
C GLU A 76 -7.01 10.16 11.18
N LEU A 77 -7.69 10.31 12.30
CA LEU A 77 -8.20 11.59 12.75
C LEU A 77 -7.73 11.81 14.18
N SER A 78 -6.91 12.83 14.37
CA SER A 78 -6.49 13.24 15.70
C SER A 78 -6.70 14.75 15.86
N GLY A 79 -7.06 15.16 17.05
CA GLY A 79 -7.29 16.57 17.35
C GLY A 79 -7.14 16.85 18.83
N GLY A 80 -6.74 18.06 19.16
CA GLY A 80 -6.56 18.51 20.52
C GLY A 80 -6.53 20.02 20.61
N TRP A 81 -6.61 20.51 21.84
CA TRP A 81 -6.48 21.93 22.15
C TRP A 81 -5.21 22.14 22.97
N GLY A 82 -4.29 22.94 22.44
CA GLY A 82 -3.04 23.22 23.12
C GLY A 82 -2.57 24.65 22.84
N TYR A 83 -2.06 25.32 23.88
CA TYR A 83 -1.56 26.71 23.77
C TYR A 83 -2.57 27.70 23.17
N GLY A 84 -3.87 27.53 23.48
CA GLY A 84 -4.95 28.36 22.91
C GLY A 84 -5.24 28.10 21.42
N ARG A 85 -4.84 26.97 20.87
CA ARG A 85 -4.95 26.61 19.44
C ARG A 85 -5.53 25.23 19.24
N LEU A 86 -6.27 25.06 18.15
CA LEU A 86 -6.69 23.75 17.67
C LEU A 86 -5.52 23.09 16.92
N ILE A 87 -5.19 21.88 17.34
CA ILE A 87 -4.17 21.03 16.70
C ILE A 87 -4.90 19.84 16.10
N GLY A 88 -4.61 19.50 14.86
CA GLY A 88 -5.28 18.38 14.23
C GLY A 88 -4.46 17.72 13.13
N THR A 89 -4.72 16.44 12.96
CA THR A 89 -4.17 15.64 11.85
C THR A 89 -5.31 14.87 11.21
N LEU A 90 -5.38 14.91 9.88
CA LEU A 90 -6.21 14.05 9.06
C LEU A 90 -5.29 13.27 8.13
N GLY A 91 -5.30 11.95 8.25
CA GLY A 91 -4.57 11.01 7.38
C GLY A 91 -5.53 10.06 6.67
N LEU A 92 -5.31 9.83 5.39
CA LEU A 92 -6.01 8.83 4.59
C LEU A 92 -4.96 7.90 3.99
N SER A 93 -5.13 6.60 4.20
CA SER A 93 -4.21 5.58 3.71
C SER A 93 -4.98 4.50 2.96
N PHE A 94 -4.70 4.37 1.69
CA PHE A 94 -5.31 3.40 0.79
C PHE A 94 -4.26 2.38 0.36
N ASN A 95 -4.50 1.10 0.65
CA ASN A 95 -3.49 0.05 0.46
C ASN A 95 -3.68 -0.79 -0.82
N ASN A 96 -4.81 -0.67 -1.49
CA ASN A 96 -5.10 -1.39 -2.73
C ASN A 96 -5.49 -0.44 -3.87
N PHE A 97 -4.84 0.71 -3.94
CA PHE A 97 -5.11 1.72 -4.98
C PHE A 97 -4.76 1.19 -6.37
N SER A 98 -5.46 1.68 -7.39
CA SER A 98 -5.22 1.33 -8.79
C SER A 98 -5.15 2.58 -9.65
N THR A 99 -3.98 2.85 -10.21
CA THR A 99 -3.81 3.92 -11.21
C THR A 99 -4.39 3.54 -12.56
N SER A 100 -4.39 2.26 -12.91
CA SER A 100 -4.91 1.77 -14.19
C SER A 100 -6.43 1.93 -14.31
N ARG A 101 -7.13 1.92 -13.16
CA ARG A 101 -8.60 1.98 -13.09
C ARG A 101 -9.15 3.37 -12.71
N ILE A 102 -8.35 4.43 -12.80
CA ILE A 102 -8.80 5.79 -12.47
C ILE A 102 -10.00 6.22 -13.32
N PHE A 103 -10.08 5.79 -14.57
CA PHE A 103 -11.19 6.13 -15.49
C PHE A 103 -12.33 5.10 -15.45
N ASP A 104 -12.19 4.03 -14.69
CA ASP A 104 -13.22 3.00 -14.50
C ASP A 104 -14.08 3.34 -13.29
N LYS A 105 -15.29 3.85 -13.52
CA LYS A 105 -16.23 4.25 -12.46
C LYS A 105 -16.66 3.10 -11.55
N GLU A 106 -16.66 1.87 -12.04
CA GLU A 106 -17.03 0.69 -11.25
C GLU A 106 -15.97 0.31 -10.22
N ALA A 107 -14.71 0.72 -10.46
CA ALA A 107 -13.60 0.51 -9.55
C ALA A 107 -13.59 1.49 -8.35
N TRP A 108 -14.39 2.56 -8.40
CA TRP A 108 -14.43 3.58 -7.35
C TRP A 108 -15.26 3.14 -6.14
N ARG A 109 -14.56 2.82 -4.99
CA ARG A 109 -15.20 2.38 -3.72
C ARG A 109 -14.38 2.77 -2.46
N PRO A 110 -14.20 3.98 -2.06
CA PRO A 110 -14.49 5.31 -2.63
C PRO A 110 -13.45 5.79 -3.65
N ILE A 111 -12.32 5.11 -3.80
CA ILE A 111 -11.27 5.39 -4.78
C ILE A 111 -11.05 4.15 -5.66
N PRO A 112 -10.41 4.29 -6.83
CA PRO A 112 -10.13 3.14 -7.70
C PRO A 112 -9.20 2.15 -6.99
N THR A 113 -9.61 0.88 -6.94
CA THR A 113 -8.91 -0.20 -6.26
C THR A 113 -8.61 -1.35 -7.20
N GLY A 114 -7.59 -2.16 -6.87
CA GLY A 114 -7.32 -3.44 -7.55
C GLY A 114 -5.87 -3.76 -7.87
N ASP A 115 -4.94 -2.79 -7.90
CA ASP A 115 -3.55 -3.03 -8.32
C ASP A 115 -2.56 -3.19 -7.15
N GLY A 116 -3.04 -3.08 -5.91
CA GLY A 116 -2.20 -3.22 -4.71
C GLY A 116 -1.22 -2.07 -4.51
N GLN A 117 -1.44 -0.93 -5.18
CA GLN A 117 -0.66 0.28 -4.97
C GLN A 117 -1.06 0.95 -3.66
N LYS A 118 -0.19 1.79 -3.11
CA LYS A 118 -0.49 2.53 -1.86
C LYS A 118 -0.53 4.02 -2.13
N LEU A 119 -1.61 4.65 -1.67
CA LEU A 119 -1.78 6.10 -1.70
C LEU A 119 -2.00 6.59 -0.28
N ASN A 120 -1.13 7.49 0.19
CA ASN A 120 -1.29 8.13 1.49
C ASN A 120 -1.42 9.63 1.30
N LEU A 121 -2.41 10.21 1.96
CA LEU A 121 -2.66 11.65 2.00
C LEU A 121 -2.70 12.07 3.46
N LYS A 122 -2.01 13.16 3.81
CA LYS A 122 -1.97 13.64 5.18
C LYS A 122 -2.01 15.15 5.23
N VAL A 123 -2.85 15.68 6.12
CA VAL A 123 -2.93 17.09 6.45
C VAL A 123 -2.73 17.24 7.95
N GLN A 124 -1.86 18.15 8.34
CA GLN A 124 -1.57 18.46 9.74
C GLN A 124 -1.65 19.96 9.96
N SER A 125 -2.30 20.36 11.05
CA SER A 125 -2.37 21.76 11.48
C SER A 125 -2.03 21.86 12.96
N TYR A 126 -1.13 22.79 13.29
CA TYR A 126 -0.83 23.17 14.68
C TYR A 126 -1.32 24.60 14.95
N GLY A 127 -2.61 24.81 14.66
CA GLY A 127 -3.26 26.12 14.81
C GLY A 127 -2.74 27.15 13.82
N LYS A 128 -2.67 28.41 14.24
CA LYS A 128 -2.37 29.54 13.35
C LYS A 128 -0.91 29.63 12.86
N GLY A 129 -0.02 28.73 13.30
CA GLY A 129 1.40 28.83 12.99
C GLY A 129 1.97 27.74 12.08
N TYR A 130 1.19 26.69 11.79
CA TYR A 130 1.67 25.59 10.98
C TYR A 130 0.53 24.86 10.28
N LEU A 131 0.68 24.70 8.98
CA LEU A 131 -0.14 23.82 8.14
C LEU A 131 0.77 23.03 7.22
N SER A 132 0.58 21.73 7.21
CA SER A 132 1.32 20.86 6.30
C SER A 132 0.37 19.89 5.63
N TYR A 133 0.59 19.66 4.35
CA TYR A 133 -0.04 18.58 3.61
C TYR A 133 1.00 17.79 2.83
N SER A 134 0.79 16.49 2.78
CA SER A 134 1.66 15.56 2.08
C SER A 134 0.87 14.50 1.34
N ALA A 135 1.43 14.07 0.22
CA ALA A 135 0.92 12.97 -0.57
C ALA A 135 2.08 12.01 -0.87
N SER A 136 1.83 10.71 -0.75
CA SER A 136 2.80 9.67 -1.06
C SER A 136 2.13 8.55 -1.83
N PHE A 137 2.71 8.20 -2.96
CA PHE A 137 2.29 7.10 -3.81
C PHE A 137 3.39 6.04 -3.85
N THR A 138 3.02 4.77 -3.70
CA THR A 138 3.95 3.64 -3.78
C THR A 138 3.43 2.58 -4.73
N GLU A 139 4.22 2.27 -5.76
CA GLU A 139 4.08 1.09 -6.59
C GLU A 139 4.98 -0.01 -6.04
N PRO A 140 4.45 -1.11 -5.46
CA PRO A 140 5.28 -2.15 -4.84
C PRO A 140 5.96 -3.08 -5.85
N TRP A 141 5.45 -3.14 -7.10
CA TRP A 141 5.96 -4.01 -8.16
C TRP A 141 6.24 -3.24 -9.44
N LEU A 142 7.16 -2.29 -9.39
CA LEU A 142 7.55 -1.49 -10.54
C LEU A 142 7.97 -2.37 -11.72
N GLY A 143 7.23 -2.26 -12.83
CA GLY A 143 7.42 -3.10 -14.00
C GLY A 143 6.77 -4.49 -13.91
N GLY A 144 6.03 -4.82 -12.85
CA GLY A 144 5.16 -6.00 -12.72
C GLY A 144 5.87 -7.35 -12.54
N SER A 145 7.16 -7.48 -12.84
CA SER A 145 7.88 -8.77 -12.87
C SER A 145 8.76 -9.04 -11.67
N LYS A 146 9.11 -8.02 -10.90
CA LYS A 146 9.99 -8.14 -9.72
C LYS A 146 9.48 -7.26 -8.58
N PRO A 147 9.69 -7.68 -7.31
CA PRO A 147 9.28 -6.90 -6.15
C PRO A 147 10.22 -5.71 -5.91
N ASN A 148 10.29 -4.82 -6.90
CA ASN A 148 10.98 -3.55 -6.79
C ASN A 148 9.92 -2.47 -6.52
N SER A 149 10.03 -1.74 -5.43
CA SER A 149 9.09 -0.69 -5.11
C SER A 149 9.58 0.67 -5.55
N LEU A 150 8.67 1.48 -6.05
CA LEU A 150 8.88 2.90 -6.29
C LEU A 150 7.95 3.68 -5.37
N THR A 151 8.51 4.57 -4.58
CA THR A 151 7.73 5.53 -3.78
C THR A 151 8.04 6.94 -4.23
N VAL A 152 7.00 7.70 -4.54
CA VAL A 152 7.07 9.12 -4.83
C VAL A 152 6.30 9.86 -3.76
N SER A 153 6.91 10.89 -3.17
CA SER A 153 6.27 11.66 -2.12
C SER A 153 6.48 13.16 -2.34
N TYR A 154 5.46 13.91 -2.02
CA TYR A 154 5.48 15.37 -2.00
C TYR A 154 4.95 15.86 -0.66
N TYR A 155 5.57 16.90 -0.13
CA TYR A 155 5.03 17.61 1.01
C TYR A 155 5.18 19.12 0.84
N HIS A 156 4.22 19.83 1.40
CA HIS A 156 4.22 21.27 1.50
C HIS A 156 3.93 21.67 2.93
N SER A 157 4.74 22.56 3.49
CA SER A 157 4.58 23.02 4.87
C SER A 157 4.66 24.54 4.93
N LEU A 158 3.66 25.13 5.54
CA LEU A 158 3.52 26.56 5.80
C LEU A 158 3.82 26.81 7.28
N PHE A 159 4.78 27.69 7.53
CA PHE A 159 5.13 28.17 8.85
C PHE A 159 4.92 29.69 8.90
N GLY A 160 4.33 30.21 9.97
CA GLY A 160 4.26 31.64 10.16
C GLY A 160 3.06 32.12 10.96
N ASN A 161 3.02 33.41 11.17
CA ASN A 161 1.90 34.10 11.81
C ASN A 161 0.78 34.47 10.81
N ALA A 162 0.65 33.75 9.72
CA ALA A 162 -0.28 34.04 8.60
C ALA A 162 -1.75 34.24 8.98
N PHE A 163 -2.09 34.11 10.29
CA PHE A 163 -3.45 34.26 10.82
C PHE A 163 -3.58 35.30 11.96
N THR A 164 -2.54 36.07 12.23
CA THR A 164 -2.60 37.17 13.17
C THR A 164 -2.38 38.48 12.42
N SER A 165 -3.32 39.40 12.56
CA SER A 165 -3.34 40.75 11.97
C SER A 165 -2.28 41.71 12.58
N SER A 166 -1.10 41.24 12.91
CA SER A 166 0.00 42.05 13.43
C SER A 166 1.04 42.33 12.35
N ALA A 167 1.53 43.53 12.29
CA ALA A 167 2.31 44.14 11.22
C ALA A 167 3.73 43.57 10.92
N SER A 168 4.00 42.34 11.33
CA SER A 168 5.19 41.60 10.95
C SER A 168 4.78 40.17 10.51
N ASP A 169 4.18 40.08 9.30
CA ASP A 169 3.85 38.80 8.69
C ASP A 169 5.14 38.12 8.23
N TYR A 170 5.65 37.25 9.06
CA TYR A 170 6.70 36.32 8.69
C TYR A 170 6.03 35.00 8.29
N SER A 171 6.10 34.65 7.01
CA SER A 171 5.69 33.34 6.50
C SER A 171 6.85 32.65 5.83
N PHE A 172 7.05 31.40 6.17
CA PHE A 172 8.08 30.53 5.58
C PHE A 172 7.42 29.28 5.01
N GLN A 173 7.75 28.94 3.79
CA GLN A 173 7.21 27.77 3.08
C GLN A 173 8.32 26.79 2.76
N ILE A 174 8.02 25.52 2.93
CA ILE A 174 8.92 24.43 2.54
C ILE A 174 8.14 23.49 1.63
N ASP A 175 8.68 23.30 0.43
CA ASP A 175 8.25 22.26 -0.50
C ASP A 175 9.31 21.18 -0.57
N GLY A 176 8.89 19.93 -0.50
CA GLY A 176 9.79 18.82 -0.64
C GLY A 176 9.23 17.74 -1.55
N PHE A 177 10.11 17.21 -2.37
CA PHE A 177 9.81 16.09 -3.25
C PHE A 177 10.83 15.00 -3.02
N SER A 178 10.40 13.75 -2.90
CA SER A 178 11.28 12.60 -2.75
C SER A 178 10.89 11.45 -3.64
N ILE A 179 11.89 10.75 -4.13
CA ILE A 179 11.74 9.49 -4.87
C ILE A 179 12.56 8.45 -4.13
N ALA A 180 11.95 7.32 -3.79
CA ALA A 180 12.64 6.20 -3.17
C ALA A 180 12.42 4.93 -3.98
N LEU A 181 13.49 4.19 -4.21
CA LEU A 181 13.50 2.88 -4.83
C LEU A 181 13.80 1.82 -3.78
N GLY A 182 12.97 0.79 -3.71
CA GLY A 182 13.19 -0.38 -2.88
C GLY A 182 13.40 -1.62 -3.72
N LYS A 183 14.35 -2.45 -3.32
CA LYS A 183 14.64 -3.73 -3.99
C LYS A 183 14.76 -4.83 -2.96
N ARG A 184 14.00 -5.91 -3.12
CA ARG A 184 14.18 -7.13 -2.32
C ARG A 184 15.48 -7.81 -2.73
N LEU A 185 16.35 -8.07 -1.76
CA LEU A 185 17.63 -8.73 -1.99
C LEU A 185 17.42 -10.24 -2.12
N LYS A 186 18.31 -10.90 -2.86
CA LYS A 186 18.34 -12.37 -2.96
C LYS A 186 19.36 -13.00 -2.03
N TRP A 187 20.30 -12.20 -1.53
CA TRP A 187 21.38 -12.62 -0.65
C TRP A 187 21.51 -11.60 0.50
N PRO A 188 21.68 -12.03 1.76
CA PRO A 188 21.79 -13.43 2.24
C PRO A 188 20.49 -14.23 2.15
N ASP A 189 19.34 -13.60 2.15
CA ASP A 189 18.02 -14.18 1.89
C ASP A 189 17.05 -13.11 1.36
N ASP A 190 15.82 -13.52 1.03
CA ASP A 190 14.82 -12.66 0.42
C ASP A 190 13.95 -11.86 1.44
N PHE A 191 14.32 -11.87 2.71
CA PHE A 191 13.70 -11.03 3.75
C PHE A 191 14.30 -9.62 3.80
N PHE A 192 15.51 -9.42 3.26
CA PHE A 192 16.14 -8.10 3.25
C PHE A 192 15.69 -7.24 2.07
N THR A 193 15.45 -5.96 2.36
CA THR A 193 15.11 -4.95 1.35
C THR A 193 16.13 -3.83 1.41
N LEU A 194 16.74 -3.51 0.27
CA LEU A 194 17.56 -2.31 0.10
C LEU A 194 16.64 -1.17 -0.34
N ARG A 195 16.69 -0.05 0.38
CA ARG A 195 15.98 1.18 0.02
C ARG A 195 16.95 2.31 -0.19
N GLN A 196 16.81 3.01 -1.31
CA GLN A 196 17.58 4.19 -1.65
C GLN A 196 16.61 5.35 -1.90
N SER A 197 16.84 6.48 -1.28
CA SER A 197 16.07 7.71 -1.42
C SER A 197 17.00 8.90 -1.69
#